data_52adb696f40b7b1df551983fbae1bd6e
#
_entry.id   52adb696f40b7b1df551983fbae1bd6e
#
_cell.length_a   1.000
_cell.length_b   1.000
_cell.length_c   1.000
_cell.angle_alpha   90.00
_cell.angle_beta   90.00
_cell.angle_gamma   90.00
#
_symmetry.space_group_name_H-M   'P 1'
#
loop_
_entity.id
_entity.type
_entity.pdbx_description
1 polymer ?
#
loop_
_entity_poly.entity_id
_entity_poly.type
_entity_poly.pdbx_seq_one_letter_code
_entity_poly.pdbx_strand_id
1 'polypeptide(L)'
;MSEPNQSGIRRWWWRQQFTPGPAGLVLNPFYFARRGLVDAMRDIFPQLQGDVLDVGCGRKPYREFVPARRYVGVDLDTVELRALGEADLFYDGTRIPVGDAQFDAVICSQVLEHVFTPAEFLRDLHRVLRPGGLLLLTTPFAWDEHSQPYDFGRYSSFGLRHVLGAAGFEICVQRKTCADGRALVQLTSGYLYKLVHSRSRLLNRVTQLLLIAPVNIVGGVIAWLIPANPDLFLDNVVLAQKRPGASGGGAR
;
A
#
# COMPACT_ATOMS: atom_id res chain seq x y z
N MET A 1 -25.30 0.22 -2.37
CA MET A 1 -25.52 -1.06 -3.05
C MET A 1 -24.77 -2.12 -2.28
N SER A 2 -25.45 -3.20 -1.91
CA SER A 2 -24.97 -4.28 -1.05
C SER A 2 -23.78 -5.02 -1.71
N GLU A 3 -22.75 -5.32 -0.89
CA GLU A 3 -21.61 -6.18 -1.28
C GLU A 3 -22.07 -7.42 -2.04
N PRO A 4 -21.40 -7.80 -3.14
CA PRO A 4 -21.71 -9.07 -3.80
C PRO A 4 -21.49 -10.20 -2.79
N ASN A 5 -22.49 -11.06 -2.65
CA ASN A 5 -22.57 -12.20 -1.73
C ASN A 5 -21.46 -13.24 -2.02
N GLN A 6 -20.22 -12.89 -1.68
CA GLN A 6 -19.11 -13.84 -1.74
C GLN A 6 -19.24 -14.78 -0.55
N SER A 7 -19.21 -16.09 -0.82
CA SER A 7 -19.21 -17.10 0.26
C SER A 7 -18.12 -16.77 1.29
N GLY A 8 -18.37 -17.02 2.58
CA GLY A 8 -17.42 -16.72 3.67
C GLY A 8 -16.01 -17.25 3.40
N ILE A 9 -15.87 -18.38 2.71
CA ILE A 9 -14.60 -18.99 2.28
C ILE A 9 -13.86 -18.10 1.26
N ARG A 10 -14.56 -17.54 0.27
CA ARG A 10 -13.93 -16.65 -0.74
C ARG A 10 -13.43 -15.37 -0.10
N ARG A 11 -14.21 -14.76 0.82
CA ARG A 11 -13.81 -13.58 1.59
C ARG A 11 -12.59 -13.88 2.47
N TRP A 12 -12.60 -15.03 3.19
CA TRP A 12 -11.47 -15.45 4.00
C TRP A 12 -10.20 -15.65 3.16
N TRP A 13 -10.30 -16.34 2.02
CA TRP A 13 -9.17 -16.55 1.10
C TRP A 13 -8.61 -15.23 0.58
N TRP A 14 -9.49 -14.31 0.17
CA TRP A 14 -9.10 -12.98 -0.28
C TRP A 14 -8.35 -12.19 0.82
N ARG A 15 -8.86 -12.25 2.07
CA ARG A 15 -8.16 -11.66 3.21
C ARG A 15 -6.74 -12.21 3.39
N GLN A 16 -6.52 -13.53 3.20
CA GLN A 16 -5.17 -14.10 3.27
C GLN A 16 -4.22 -13.56 2.19
N GLN A 17 -4.74 -13.00 1.11
CA GLN A 17 -3.90 -12.40 0.06
C GLN A 17 -3.51 -10.94 0.35
N PHE A 18 -4.38 -10.14 0.95
CA PHE A 18 -4.17 -8.69 1.13
C PHE A 18 -3.92 -8.26 2.58
N THR A 19 -4.62 -8.88 3.53
CA THR A 19 -4.53 -8.59 4.96
C THR A 19 -4.33 -9.89 5.75
N PRO A 20 -3.20 -10.61 5.51
CA PRO A 20 -3.05 -11.99 5.94
C PRO A 20 -3.03 -12.14 7.46
N GLY A 21 -3.82 -13.11 7.95
CA GLY A 21 -3.69 -13.66 9.29
C GLY A 21 -2.59 -14.74 9.34
N PRO A 22 -2.49 -15.52 10.45
CA PRO A 22 -1.46 -16.57 10.58
C PRO A 22 -1.47 -17.61 9.45
N ALA A 23 -2.65 -17.94 8.91
CA ALA A 23 -2.76 -18.87 7.78
C ALA A 23 -2.06 -18.36 6.51
N GLY A 24 -1.92 -17.05 6.38
CA GLY A 24 -1.18 -16.42 5.27
C GLY A 24 0.27 -16.86 5.20
N LEU A 25 0.90 -17.22 6.33
CA LEU A 25 2.27 -17.74 6.36
C LEU A 25 2.47 -18.95 5.43
N VAL A 26 1.43 -19.77 5.29
CA VAL A 26 1.41 -20.95 4.42
C VAL A 26 0.82 -20.62 3.03
N LEU A 27 -0.19 -19.75 2.99
CA LEU A 27 -1.03 -19.56 1.81
C LEU A 27 -0.59 -18.39 0.91
N ASN A 28 0.27 -17.48 1.41
CA ASN A 28 0.63 -16.27 0.70
C ASN A 28 2.16 -16.18 0.51
N PRO A 29 2.66 -16.18 -0.73
CA PRO A 29 4.10 -16.01 -1.00
C PRO A 29 4.62 -14.63 -0.61
N PHE A 30 3.73 -13.65 -0.45
CA PHE A 30 4.03 -12.26 -0.08
C PHE A 30 3.64 -11.95 1.38
N TYR A 31 3.64 -12.97 2.24
CA TYR A 31 3.13 -12.89 3.60
C TYR A 31 3.77 -11.76 4.41
N PHE A 32 5.11 -11.69 4.47
CA PHE A 32 5.79 -10.72 5.33
C PHE A 32 5.58 -9.28 4.85
N ALA A 33 5.59 -9.04 3.52
CA ALA A 33 5.31 -7.72 2.97
C ALA A 33 3.88 -7.28 3.30
N ARG A 34 2.88 -8.11 2.98
CA ARG A 34 1.46 -7.79 3.23
C ARG A 34 1.15 -7.64 4.72
N ARG A 35 1.67 -8.55 5.55
CA ARG A 35 1.50 -8.49 6.99
C ARG A 35 2.22 -7.29 7.59
N GLY A 36 3.44 -7.01 7.16
CA GLY A 36 4.21 -5.84 7.59
C GLY A 36 3.50 -4.52 7.31
N LEU A 37 2.89 -4.36 6.12
CA LEU A 37 2.08 -3.19 5.80
C LEU A 37 0.87 -3.04 6.74
N VAL A 38 0.06 -4.10 6.91
CA VAL A 38 -1.11 -4.07 7.79
C VAL A 38 -0.73 -3.74 9.23
N ASP A 39 0.33 -4.38 9.76
CA ASP A 39 0.78 -4.14 11.13
C ASP A 39 1.30 -2.72 11.32
N ALA A 40 2.02 -2.17 10.32
CA ALA A 40 2.53 -0.80 10.37
C ALA A 40 1.43 0.27 10.24
N MET A 41 0.30 -0.05 9.63
CA MET A 41 -0.82 0.88 9.43
C MET A 41 -1.93 0.74 10.48
N ARG A 42 -1.92 -0.31 11.31
CA ARG A 42 -3.03 -0.68 12.21
C ARG A 42 -3.50 0.45 13.12
N ASP A 43 -2.58 1.19 13.72
CA ASP A 43 -2.87 2.34 14.60
C ASP A 43 -3.00 3.67 13.86
N ILE A 44 -2.72 3.66 12.54
CA ILE A 44 -2.92 4.82 11.66
C ILE A 44 -4.36 4.83 11.11
N PHE A 45 -4.90 3.67 10.74
CA PHE A 45 -6.25 3.58 10.16
C PHE A 45 -7.34 4.29 10.97
N PRO A 46 -7.39 4.19 12.34
CA PRO A 46 -8.39 4.89 13.13
C PRO A 46 -8.31 6.43 13.07
N GLN A 47 -7.18 6.98 12.62
CA GLN A 47 -6.98 8.41 12.47
C GLN A 47 -7.56 8.96 11.15
N LEU A 48 -7.81 8.08 10.16
CA LEU A 48 -8.34 8.44 8.85
C LEU A 48 -9.87 8.51 8.92
N GLN A 49 -10.39 9.61 9.42
CA GLN A 49 -11.83 9.82 9.65
C GLN A 49 -12.43 10.78 8.61
N GLY A 50 -13.74 10.94 8.65
CA GLY A 50 -14.47 11.86 7.78
C GLY A 50 -14.59 11.35 6.34
N ASP A 51 -14.36 12.23 5.37
CA ASP A 51 -14.38 11.90 3.95
C ASP A 51 -13.00 11.41 3.52
N VAL A 52 -12.90 10.14 3.13
CA VAL A 52 -11.64 9.47 2.77
C VAL A 52 -11.62 9.13 1.29
N LEU A 53 -10.52 9.48 0.61
CA LEU A 53 -10.23 9.11 -0.77
C LEU A 53 -9.13 8.02 -0.77
N ASP A 54 -9.39 6.90 -1.45
CA ASP A 54 -8.43 5.82 -1.67
C ASP A 54 -7.96 5.86 -3.12
N VAL A 55 -6.72 6.27 -3.35
CA VAL A 55 -6.13 6.45 -4.68
C VAL A 55 -5.32 5.22 -5.06
N GLY A 56 -5.64 4.63 -6.23
CA GLY A 56 -5.18 3.29 -6.60
C GLY A 56 -5.85 2.24 -5.73
N CYS A 57 -7.16 2.38 -5.54
CA CYS A 57 -7.92 1.64 -4.53
C CYS A 57 -7.98 0.11 -4.77
N GLY A 58 -7.78 -0.34 -6.01
CA GLY A 58 -7.89 -1.74 -6.39
C GLY A 58 -9.19 -2.37 -5.88
N ARG A 59 -9.07 -3.31 -4.96
CA ARG A 59 -10.20 -3.98 -4.29
C ARG A 59 -10.51 -3.41 -2.91
N LYS A 60 -10.06 -2.23 -2.59
CA LYS A 60 -10.26 -1.54 -1.30
C LYS A 60 -9.89 -2.42 -0.08
N PRO A 61 -8.67 -3.01 -0.02
CA PRO A 61 -8.32 -4.01 1.00
C PRO A 61 -8.34 -3.46 2.43
N TYR A 62 -8.25 -2.15 2.59
CA TYR A 62 -8.18 -1.49 3.90
C TYR A 62 -9.51 -0.84 4.33
N ARG A 63 -10.54 -0.90 3.48
CA ARG A 63 -11.84 -0.23 3.72
C ARG A 63 -12.44 -0.55 5.10
N GLU A 64 -12.36 -1.81 5.53
CA GLU A 64 -12.94 -2.27 6.80
C GLU A 64 -12.22 -1.74 8.06
N PHE A 65 -10.97 -1.27 7.94
CA PHE A 65 -10.17 -0.75 9.05
C PHE A 65 -10.32 0.77 9.23
N VAL A 66 -10.87 1.46 8.24
CA VAL A 66 -10.95 2.92 8.20
C VAL A 66 -12.34 3.39 8.61
N PRO A 67 -12.48 4.14 9.71
CA PRO A 67 -13.78 4.63 10.21
C PRO A 67 -14.26 5.87 9.42
N ALA A 68 -14.26 5.75 8.09
CA ALA A 68 -14.68 6.83 7.21
C ALA A 68 -16.20 7.03 7.24
N ARG A 69 -16.65 8.27 7.30
CA ARG A 69 -18.04 8.66 7.04
C ARG A 69 -18.41 8.40 5.58
N ARG A 70 -17.52 8.80 4.67
CA ARG A 70 -17.59 8.54 3.23
C ARG A 70 -16.25 8.00 2.76
N TYR A 71 -16.27 6.90 2.02
CA TYR A 71 -15.06 6.29 1.45
C TYR A 71 -15.23 6.22 -0.06
N VAL A 72 -14.36 6.90 -0.79
CA VAL A 72 -14.37 6.99 -2.25
C VAL A 72 -13.09 6.36 -2.78
N GLY A 73 -13.22 5.34 -3.62
CA GLY A 73 -12.09 4.73 -4.31
C GLY A 73 -11.94 5.33 -5.70
N VAL A 74 -10.73 5.72 -6.08
CA VAL A 74 -10.39 6.13 -7.43
C VAL A 74 -9.26 5.25 -7.96
N ASP A 75 -9.36 4.87 -9.25
CA ASP A 75 -8.34 4.05 -9.90
C ASP A 75 -8.13 4.48 -11.36
N LEU A 76 -7.09 3.92 -11.99
CA LEU A 76 -6.82 4.18 -13.39
C LEU A 76 -7.95 3.65 -14.29
N ASP A 77 -8.22 4.38 -15.36
CA ASP A 77 -9.21 4.00 -16.36
C ASP A 77 -8.66 2.93 -17.31
N THR A 78 -8.61 1.70 -16.81
CA THR A 78 -8.22 0.52 -17.60
C THR A 78 -9.36 -0.51 -17.66
N VAL A 79 -9.34 -1.34 -18.68
CA VAL A 79 -10.35 -2.40 -18.87
C VAL A 79 -10.36 -3.34 -17.66
N GLU A 80 -9.19 -3.71 -17.15
CA GLU A 80 -9.01 -4.62 -16.03
C GLU A 80 -9.58 -4.04 -14.74
N LEU A 81 -9.28 -2.76 -14.44
CA LEU A 81 -9.75 -2.09 -13.22
C LEU A 81 -11.25 -1.78 -13.29
N ARG A 82 -11.76 -1.40 -14.46
CA ARG A 82 -13.22 -1.30 -14.66
C ARG A 82 -13.94 -2.65 -14.47
N ALA A 83 -13.33 -3.73 -14.92
CA ALA A 83 -13.91 -5.08 -14.76
C ALA A 83 -13.91 -5.56 -13.29
N LEU A 84 -13.07 -5.01 -12.40
CA LEU A 84 -13.13 -5.27 -10.96
C LEU A 84 -14.40 -4.70 -10.33
N GLY A 85 -14.92 -3.57 -10.82
CA GLY A 85 -16.14 -2.94 -10.35
C GLY A 85 -16.07 -2.37 -8.93
N GLU A 86 -14.86 -2.13 -8.41
CA GLU A 86 -14.64 -1.71 -7.01
C GLU A 86 -14.40 -0.19 -6.87
N ALA A 87 -13.82 0.46 -7.89
CA ALA A 87 -13.59 1.89 -7.88
C ALA A 87 -14.89 2.67 -8.12
N ASP A 88 -15.04 3.80 -7.42
CA ASP A 88 -16.17 4.71 -7.58
C ASP A 88 -15.91 5.72 -8.70
N LEU A 89 -14.64 6.06 -8.92
CA LEU A 89 -14.17 7.00 -9.93
C LEU A 89 -13.00 6.41 -10.72
N PHE A 90 -12.86 6.84 -11.97
CA PHE A 90 -11.73 6.46 -12.83
C PHE A 90 -11.08 7.70 -13.42
N TYR A 91 -9.75 7.65 -13.66
CA TYR A 91 -8.99 8.74 -14.26
C TYR A 91 -7.83 8.22 -15.13
N ASP A 92 -7.23 9.10 -15.88
CA ASP A 92 -6.16 8.80 -16.85
C ASP A 92 -4.74 8.76 -16.24
N GLY A 93 -4.64 8.94 -14.91
CA GLY A 93 -3.35 9.01 -14.21
C GLY A 93 -2.75 10.42 -14.13
N THR A 94 -3.37 11.44 -14.75
CA THR A 94 -2.85 12.80 -14.75
C THR A 94 -3.38 13.64 -13.59
N ARG A 95 -4.70 13.73 -13.44
CA ARG A 95 -5.35 14.50 -12.38
C ARG A 95 -6.52 13.75 -11.79
N ILE A 96 -6.55 13.64 -10.49
CA ILE A 96 -7.63 13.00 -9.74
C ILE A 96 -8.94 13.79 -9.98
N PRO A 97 -10.03 13.11 -10.43
CA PRO A 97 -11.25 13.76 -10.94
C PRO A 97 -12.19 14.25 -9.82
N VAL A 98 -11.62 14.94 -8.84
CA VAL A 98 -12.34 15.56 -7.72
C VAL A 98 -11.88 17.00 -7.53
N GLY A 99 -12.71 17.80 -6.87
CA GLY A 99 -12.41 19.20 -6.56
C GLY A 99 -11.33 19.35 -5.49
N ASP A 100 -10.89 20.59 -5.29
CA ASP A 100 -9.90 20.96 -4.30
C ASP A 100 -10.49 20.86 -2.89
N ALA A 101 -9.67 20.46 -1.91
CA ALA A 101 -10.00 20.46 -0.48
C ALA A 101 -11.33 19.73 -0.14
N GLN A 102 -11.57 18.56 -0.73
CA GLN A 102 -12.81 17.80 -0.52
C GLN A 102 -12.69 16.70 0.52
N PHE A 103 -11.47 16.22 0.81
CA PHE A 103 -11.27 15.05 1.65
C PHE A 103 -10.52 15.38 2.94
N ASP A 104 -10.92 14.71 4.02
CA ASP A 104 -10.27 14.80 5.33
C ASP A 104 -9.02 13.91 5.38
N ALA A 105 -9.04 12.79 4.62
CA ALA A 105 -7.88 11.92 4.50
C ALA A 105 -7.78 11.31 3.08
N VAL A 106 -6.54 10.99 2.70
CA VAL A 106 -6.19 10.25 1.48
C VAL A 106 -5.40 9.02 1.87
N ILE A 107 -5.74 7.88 1.25
CA ILE A 107 -4.93 6.67 1.26
C ILE A 107 -4.30 6.53 -0.13
N CYS A 108 -2.99 6.27 -0.19
CA CYS A 108 -2.24 6.02 -1.41
C CYS A 108 -1.24 4.90 -1.11
N SER A 109 -1.68 3.65 -1.34
CA SER A 109 -0.92 2.48 -0.89
C SER A 109 -0.39 1.69 -2.07
N GLN A 110 0.94 1.63 -2.24
CA GLN A 110 1.62 0.91 -3.32
C GLN A 110 1.19 1.44 -4.70
N VAL A 111 1.29 2.76 -4.87
CA VAL A 111 0.92 3.48 -6.10
C VAL A 111 2.04 4.41 -6.56
N LEU A 112 2.75 5.08 -5.63
CA LEU A 112 3.74 6.10 -5.98
C LEU A 112 4.88 5.56 -6.85
N GLU A 113 5.23 4.29 -6.70
CA GLU A 113 6.22 3.57 -7.51
C GLU A 113 5.81 3.45 -8.98
N HIS A 114 4.52 3.49 -9.27
CA HIS A 114 3.93 3.40 -10.62
C HIS A 114 3.69 4.76 -11.27
N VAL A 115 4.08 5.84 -10.61
CA VAL A 115 3.89 7.21 -11.10
C VAL A 115 5.17 7.75 -11.70
N PHE A 116 5.15 8.10 -13.00
CA PHE A 116 6.32 8.63 -13.70
C PHE A 116 6.67 10.06 -13.27
N THR A 117 5.66 10.87 -12.90
CA THR A 117 5.82 12.26 -12.44
C THR A 117 5.40 12.42 -10.97
N PRO A 118 6.19 11.87 -10.00
CA PRO A 118 5.78 11.80 -8.60
C PRO A 118 5.54 13.16 -7.95
N ALA A 119 6.27 14.21 -8.37
CA ALA A 119 6.09 15.55 -7.82
C ALA A 119 4.72 16.16 -8.18
N GLU A 120 4.21 15.90 -9.37
CA GLU A 120 2.89 16.37 -9.83
C GLU A 120 1.79 15.59 -9.13
N PHE A 121 1.93 14.29 -9.06
CA PHE A 121 0.99 13.41 -8.37
C PHE A 121 0.86 13.75 -6.88
N LEU A 122 1.98 13.94 -6.18
CA LEU A 122 1.96 14.32 -4.75
C LEU A 122 1.31 15.70 -4.53
N ARG A 123 1.52 16.65 -5.47
CA ARG A 123 0.80 17.95 -5.44
C ARG A 123 -0.69 17.77 -5.66
N ASP A 124 -1.11 16.81 -6.49
CA ASP A 124 -2.52 16.52 -6.71
C ASP A 124 -3.17 15.85 -5.49
N LEU A 125 -2.46 14.92 -4.80
CA LEU A 125 -2.89 14.40 -3.50
C LEU A 125 -3.04 15.52 -2.45
N HIS A 126 -2.09 16.47 -2.46
CA HIS A 126 -2.17 17.63 -1.57
C HIS A 126 -3.35 18.56 -1.90
N ARG A 127 -3.65 18.76 -3.19
CA ARG A 127 -4.78 19.59 -3.67
C ARG A 127 -6.12 19.07 -3.15
N VAL A 128 -6.38 17.78 -3.25
CA VAL A 128 -7.67 17.17 -2.89
C VAL A 128 -7.93 17.14 -1.39
N LEU A 129 -6.88 17.21 -0.57
CA LEU A 129 -6.97 17.27 0.89
C LEU A 129 -7.40 18.66 1.38
N ARG A 130 -8.25 18.67 2.40
CA ARG A 130 -8.53 19.86 3.20
C ARG A 130 -7.28 20.34 3.94
N PRO A 131 -7.17 21.63 4.29
CA PRO A 131 -6.12 22.09 5.20
C PRO A 131 -6.11 21.25 6.48
N GLY A 132 -4.94 20.73 6.89
CA GLY A 132 -4.81 19.84 8.03
C GLY A 132 -5.19 18.37 7.75
N GLY A 133 -5.65 18.05 6.55
CA GLY A 133 -6.00 16.68 6.14
C GLY A 133 -4.81 15.73 6.12
N LEU A 134 -5.07 14.44 6.25
CA LEU A 134 -4.06 13.39 6.42
C LEU A 134 -3.82 12.60 5.12
N LEU A 135 -2.57 12.29 4.85
CA LEU A 135 -2.15 11.37 3.80
C LEU A 135 -1.51 10.14 4.44
N LEU A 136 -2.11 8.96 4.25
CA LEU A 136 -1.44 7.67 4.46
C LEU A 136 -0.85 7.22 3.13
N LEU A 137 0.47 7.17 3.05
CA LEU A 137 1.18 6.73 1.86
C LEU A 137 2.09 5.56 2.17
N THR A 138 2.05 4.52 1.32
CA THR A 138 3.00 3.41 1.38
C THR A 138 3.65 3.20 0.01
N THR A 139 4.95 2.87 -0.01
CA THR A 139 5.69 2.59 -1.24
C THR A 139 6.88 1.67 -0.94
N PRO A 140 7.25 0.77 -1.87
CA PRO A 140 8.35 -0.16 -1.64
C PRO A 140 9.70 0.55 -1.66
N PHE A 141 10.62 0.03 -0.85
CA PHE A 141 12.05 0.33 -0.92
C PHE A 141 12.82 -0.85 -1.52
N ALA A 142 12.66 -2.06 -0.97
CA ALA A 142 13.30 -3.26 -1.49
C ALA A 142 12.24 -4.21 -2.05
N TRP A 143 12.11 -4.21 -3.37
CA TRP A 143 11.19 -5.08 -4.11
C TRP A 143 11.66 -5.28 -5.53
N ASP A 144 11.25 -6.38 -6.17
CA ASP A 144 11.50 -6.65 -7.58
C ASP A 144 10.60 -5.80 -8.50
N GLU A 145 10.96 -5.71 -9.77
CA GLU A 145 10.12 -5.05 -10.77
C GLU A 145 8.79 -5.78 -10.96
N HIS A 146 7.70 -5.02 -10.95
CA HIS A 146 6.34 -5.53 -11.11
C HIS A 146 5.46 -4.54 -11.90
N SER A 147 4.28 -4.98 -12.28
CA SER A 147 3.34 -4.15 -13.09
C SER A 147 3.97 -3.56 -14.35
N GLN A 148 4.93 -4.29 -14.95
CA GLN A 148 5.68 -3.84 -16.12
C GLN A 148 4.78 -3.41 -17.28
N PRO A 149 5.11 -2.32 -18.00
CA PRO A 149 6.33 -1.49 -17.90
C PRO A 149 6.19 -0.29 -16.92
N TYR A 150 5.20 -0.26 -16.05
CA TYR A 150 4.84 0.90 -15.22
C TYR A 150 5.38 0.78 -13.80
N ASP A 151 6.69 0.54 -13.64
CA ASP A 151 7.38 0.47 -12.34
C ASP A 151 8.59 1.41 -12.36
N PHE A 152 8.44 2.63 -11.84
CA PHE A 152 9.36 3.73 -12.08
C PHE A 152 10.20 4.12 -10.88
N GLY A 153 9.80 3.76 -9.65
CA GLY A 153 10.45 4.30 -8.47
C GLY A 153 10.60 3.36 -7.28
N ARG A 154 11.72 3.53 -6.58
CA ARG A 154 11.96 2.99 -5.23
C ARG A 154 12.46 4.13 -4.36
N TYR A 155 11.87 4.28 -3.17
CA TYR A 155 12.17 5.42 -2.31
C TYR A 155 12.83 4.97 -1.03
N SER A 156 14.05 5.49 -0.76
CA SER A 156 14.58 5.43 0.59
C SER A 156 13.71 6.29 1.54
N SER A 157 13.80 6.04 2.83
CA SER A 157 13.06 6.82 3.82
C SER A 157 13.38 8.32 3.74
N PHE A 158 14.61 8.68 3.42
CA PHE A 158 15.06 10.06 3.25
C PHE A 158 14.52 10.67 1.94
N GLY A 159 14.60 9.92 0.82
CA GLY A 159 14.08 10.38 -0.46
C GLY A 159 12.57 10.62 -0.40
N LEU A 160 11.82 9.71 0.21
CA LEU A 160 10.37 9.87 0.39
C LEU A 160 10.02 11.09 1.24
N ARG A 161 10.76 11.31 2.33
CA ARG A 161 10.60 12.51 3.17
C ARG A 161 10.83 13.80 2.38
N HIS A 162 11.85 13.81 1.53
CA HIS A 162 12.18 14.98 0.71
C HIS A 162 11.06 15.31 -0.28
N VAL A 163 10.58 14.33 -1.05
CA VAL A 163 9.53 14.57 -2.07
C VAL A 163 8.18 14.94 -1.45
N LEU A 164 7.82 14.34 -0.31
CA LEU A 164 6.62 14.72 0.45
C LEU A 164 6.71 16.15 1.00
N GLY A 165 7.86 16.51 1.57
CA GLY A 165 8.10 17.87 2.07
C GLY A 165 8.04 18.93 0.97
N ALA A 166 8.60 18.63 -0.22
CA ALA A 166 8.53 19.50 -1.40
C ALA A 166 7.10 19.65 -1.95
N ALA A 167 6.24 18.64 -1.74
CA ALA A 167 4.82 18.69 -2.10
C ALA A 167 3.93 19.38 -1.04
N GLY A 168 4.51 19.90 0.07
CA GLY A 168 3.77 20.65 1.09
C GLY A 168 3.25 19.81 2.25
N PHE A 169 3.70 18.56 2.38
CA PHE A 169 3.34 17.69 3.48
C PHE A 169 4.32 17.80 4.65
N GLU A 170 3.80 17.67 5.87
CA GLU A 170 4.57 17.47 7.10
C GLU A 170 4.42 16.01 7.56
N ILE A 171 5.52 15.34 7.83
CA ILE A 171 5.49 13.93 8.22
C ILE A 171 5.20 13.81 9.71
N CYS A 172 4.08 13.17 10.05
CA CYS A 172 3.68 12.86 11.42
C CYS A 172 4.28 11.53 11.90
N VAL A 173 4.24 10.50 11.04
CA VAL A 173 4.77 9.16 11.33
C VAL A 173 5.49 8.63 10.09
N GLN A 174 6.65 8.02 10.29
CA GLN A 174 7.34 7.26 9.25
C GLN A 174 7.84 5.95 9.82
N ARG A 175 7.48 4.84 9.16
CA ARG A 175 7.85 3.48 9.55
C ARG A 175 8.46 2.73 8.37
N LYS A 176 9.31 1.78 8.71
CA LYS A 176 9.90 0.81 7.78
C LYS A 176 9.29 -0.55 8.07
N THR A 177 8.75 -1.26 7.08
CA THR A 177 8.22 -2.60 7.28
C THR A 177 9.31 -3.64 7.15
N CYS A 178 9.24 -4.71 7.95
CA CYS A 178 10.22 -5.80 7.89
C CYS A 178 11.69 -5.29 7.86
N ALA A 179 12.02 -4.35 8.74
CA ALA A 179 13.37 -3.80 8.89
C ALA A 179 14.27 -4.75 9.71
N ASP A 180 14.28 -6.02 9.34
CA ASP A 180 14.98 -7.14 9.98
C ASP A 180 15.14 -8.30 8.99
N GLY A 181 15.54 -9.47 9.47
CA GLY A 181 15.73 -10.67 8.64
C GLY A 181 14.51 -11.09 7.80
N ARG A 182 13.30 -10.66 8.16
CA ARG A 182 12.08 -10.94 7.38
C ARG A 182 12.12 -10.31 5.99
N ALA A 183 12.87 -9.22 5.79
CA ALA A 183 13.08 -8.65 4.46
C ALA A 183 13.76 -9.67 3.54
N LEU A 184 14.83 -10.31 3.99
CA LEU A 184 15.54 -11.33 3.22
C LEU A 184 14.66 -12.55 2.92
N VAL A 185 13.90 -13.01 3.93
CA VAL A 185 12.95 -14.12 3.75
C VAL A 185 11.92 -13.80 2.68
N GLN A 186 11.35 -12.60 2.74
CA GLN A 186 10.34 -12.16 1.78
C GLN A 186 10.90 -12.05 0.35
N LEU A 187 12.08 -11.45 0.20
CA LEU A 187 12.72 -11.35 -1.11
C LEU A 187 13.04 -12.73 -1.68
N THR A 188 13.51 -13.67 -0.83
CA THR A 188 13.74 -15.07 -1.22
C THR A 188 12.43 -15.76 -1.64
N SER A 189 11.34 -15.61 -0.84
CA SER A 189 10.04 -16.20 -1.17
C SER A 189 9.48 -15.63 -2.47
N GLY A 190 9.59 -14.32 -2.69
CA GLY A 190 9.17 -13.66 -3.92
C GLY A 190 9.95 -14.13 -5.14
N TYR A 191 11.28 -14.23 -5.01
CA TYR A 191 12.15 -14.75 -6.07
C TYR A 191 11.79 -16.20 -6.44
N LEU A 192 11.70 -17.10 -5.46
CA LEU A 192 11.33 -18.49 -5.68
C LEU A 192 9.93 -18.62 -6.28
N TYR A 193 8.97 -17.86 -5.77
CA TYR A 193 7.60 -17.84 -6.30
C TYR A 193 7.58 -17.51 -7.80
N LYS A 194 8.28 -16.45 -8.23
CA LYS A 194 8.35 -16.07 -9.65
C LYS A 194 9.06 -17.12 -10.50
N LEU A 195 10.09 -17.76 -9.96
CA LEU A 195 10.83 -18.80 -10.67
C LEU A 195 9.98 -20.05 -10.95
N VAL A 196 9.13 -20.45 -9.99
CA VAL A 196 8.32 -21.69 -10.10
C VAL A 196 6.89 -21.46 -10.55
N HIS A 197 6.45 -20.20 -10.70
CA HIS A 197 5.08 -19.89 -11.08
C HIS A 197 4.76 -20.39 -12.49
N SER A 198 3.66 -21.11 -12.61
CA SER A 198 3.22 -21.72 -13.87
C SER A 198 1.78 -21.37 -14.18
N ARG A 199 1.32 -21.74 -15.39
CA ARG A 199 -0.10 -21.63 -15.79
C ARG A 199 -1.00 -22.64 -15.06
N SER A 200 -0.42 -23.68 -14.45
CA SER A 200 -1.17 -24.71 -13.72
C SER A 200 -1.49 -24.27 -12.30
N ARG A 201 -2.76 -24.08 -11.98
CA ARG A 201 -3.22 -23.75 -10.62
C ARG A 201 -2.86 -24.83 -9.59
N LEU A 202 -2.86 -26.11 -10.00
CA LEU A 202 -2.51 -27.22 -9.11
C LEU A 202 -1.00 -27.17 -8.78
N LEU A 203 -0.16 -27.01 -9.80
CA LEU A 203 1.29 -26.90 -9.60
C LEU A 203 1.64 -25.71 -8.69
N ASN A 204 1.03 -24.54 -8.91
CA ASN A 204 1.24 -23.37 -8.06
C ASN A 204 0.81 -23.62 -6.60
N ARG A 205 -0.24 -24.40 -6.35
CA ARG A 205 -0.62 -24.80 -4.98
C ARG A 205 0.39 -25.77 -4.36
N VAL A 206 0.87 -26.73 -5.12
CA VAL A 206 1.87 -27.70 -4.65
C VAL A 206 3.19 -26.97 -4.32
N THR A 207 3.69 -26.12 -5.22
CA THR A 207 4.92 -25.33 -4.98
C THR A 207 4.75 -24.35 -3.82
N GLN A 208 3.56 -23.76 -3.67
CA GLN A 208 3.25 -22.90 -2.51
C GLN A 208 3.39 -23.69 -1.20
N LEU A 209 2.84 -24.89 -1.13
CA LEU A 209 2.85 -25.69 0.11
C LEU A 209 4.21 -26.35 0.38
N LEU A 210 4.88 -26.86 -0.65
CA LEU A 210 6.11 -27.66 -0.48
C LEU A 210 7.40 -26.85 -0.56
N LEU A 211 7.38 -25.63 -1.16
CA LEU A 211 8.55 -24.79 -1.29
C LEU A 211 8.40 -23.46 -0.54
N ILE A 212 7.36 -22.69 -0.85
CA ILE A 212 7.24 -21.32 -0.33
C ILE A 212 6.84 -21.31 1.16
N ALA A 213 5.90 -22.15 1.58
CA ALA A 213 5.48 -22.20 2.98
C ALA A 213 6.62 -22.63 3.92
N PRO A 214 7.44 -23.66 3.63
CA PRO A 214 8.64 -23.95 4.42
C PRO A 214 9.63 -22.79 4.48
N VAL A 215 9.88 -22.09 3.37
CA VAL A 215 10.76 -20.91 3.35
C VAL A 215 10.20 -19.82 4.27
N ASN A 216 8.91 -19.53 4.20
CA ASN A 216 8.27 -18.55 5.09
C ASN A 216 8.38 -18.96 6.56
N ILE A 217 8.09 -20.23 6.89
CA ILE A 217 8.07 -20.71 8.29
C ILE A 217 9.49 -20.73 8.85
N VAL A 218 10.40 -21.48 8.20
CA VAL A 218 11.78 -21.64 8.67
C VAL A 218 12.53 -20.31 8.61
N GLY A 219 12.37 -19.58 7.51
CA GLY A 219 12.97 -18.25 7.34
C GLY A 219 12.46 -17.26 8.39
N GLY A 220 11.17 -17.29 8.73
CA GLY A 220 10.59 -16.47 9.80
C GLY A 220 11.20 -16.74 11.17
N VAL A 221 11.46 -18.03 11.49
CA VAL A 221 12.16 -18.41 12.73
C VAL A 221 13.62 -17.92 12.70
N ILE A 222 14.32 -18.11 11.59
CA ILE A 222 15.70 -17.63 11.43
C ILE A 222 15.75 -16.11 11.55
N ALA A 223 14.83 -15.40 10.90
CA ALA A 223 14.74 -13.94 10.95
C ALA A 223 14.56 -13.39 12.37
N TRP A 224 13.89 -14.15 13.24
CA TRP A 224 13.73 -13.80 14.66
C TRP A 224 15.03 -13.99 15.47
N LEU A 225 15.91 -14.90 15.04
CA LEU A 225 17.17 -15.21 15.73
C LEU A 225 18.31 -14.29 15.34
N ILE A 226 18.24 -13.63 14.19
CA ILE A 226 19.30 -12.73 13.70
C ILE A 226 19.05 -11.28 14.13
N PRO A 227 20.11 -10.48 14.36
CA PRO A 227 19.96 -9.07 14.67
C PRO A 227 19.20 -8.30 13.59
N ALA A 228 18.39 -7.33 13.99
CA ALA A 228 17.71 -6.43 13.06
C ALA A 228 18.72 -5.52 12.34
N ASN A 229 18.45 -5.27 11.05
CA ASN A 229 19.17 -4.29 10.25
C ASN A 229 18.15 -3.30 9.66
N PRO A 230 18.00 -2.10 10.26
CA PRO A 230 16.99 -1.12 9.84
C PRO A 230 17.32 -0.43 8.51
N ASP A 231 18.47 -0.69 7.90
CA ASP A 231 18.86 -0.11 6.62
C ASP A 231 18.34 -0.92 5.43
N LEU A 232 18.01 -2.20 5.66
CA LEU A 232 17.29 -3.04 4.69
C LEU A 232 15.86 -3.30 5.19
N PHE A 233 14.88 -2.85 4.43
CA PHE A 233 13.47 -2.98 4.76
C PHE A 233 12.63 -3.12 3.47
N LEU A 234 11.37 -3.55 3.59
CA LEU A 234 10.53 -3.76 2.40
C LEU A 234 9.85 -2.48 1.95
N ASP A 235 9.06 -1.86 2.84
CA ASP A 235 8.24 -0.71 2.46
C ASP A 235 8.42 0.45 3.44
N ASN A 236 8.22 1.65 2.93
CA ASN A 236 7.92 2.84 3.72
C ASN A 236 6.41 2.90 3.99
N VAL A 237 6.03 3.24 5.21
CA VAL A 237 4.68 3.63 5.61
C VAL A 237 4.76 5.01 6.23
N VAL A 238 4.07 5.98 5.66
CA VAL A 238 4.10 7.37 6.08
C VAL A 238 2.68 7.86 6.35
N LEU A 239 2.47 8.44 7.53
CA LEU A 239 1.36 9.34 7.79
C LEU A 239 1.90 10.76 7.72
N ALA A 240 1.36 11.55 6.80
CA ALA A 240 1.73 12.95 6.62
C ALA A 240 0.50 13.84 6.68
N GLN A 241 0.68 15.08 7.08
CA GLN A 241 -0.39 16.07 7.17
C GLN A 241 -0.16 17.17 6.13
N LYS A 242 -1.22 17.57 5.45
CA LYS A 242 -1.23 18.81 4.66
C LYS A 242 -1.07 19.98 5.61
N ARG A 243 0.01 20.75 5.46
CA ARG A 243 0.20 21.96 6.28
C ARG A 243 -1.02 22.87 6.16
N PRO A 244 -1.56 23.36 7.28
CA PRO A 244 -2.52 24.46 7.19
C PRO A 244 -1.85 25.58 6.39
N GLY A 245 -2.51 26.03 5.31
CA GLY A 245 -1.99 27.17 4.56
C GLY A 245 -1.65 28.28 5.56
N ALA A 246 -0.46 28.88 5.45
CA ALA A 246 -0.18 30.09 6.18
C ALA A 246 -1.31 31.07 5.83
N SER A 247 -2.24 31.28 6.78
CA SER A 247 -3.24 32.33 6.67
C SER A 247 -2.44 33.58 6.38
N GLY A 248 -2.64 34.22 5.22
CA GLY A 248 -1.89 35.37 4.78
C GLY A 248 -1.78 36.41 5.90
N GLY A 249 -0.68 36.35 6.63
CA GLY A 249 -0.24 37.42 7.50
C GLY A 249 0.14 38.57 6.59
N GLY A 250 -0.73 39.56 6.52
CA GLY A 250 -0.53 40.76 5.73
C GLY A 250 0.84 41.35 5.97
N ALA A 251 1.57 41.58 4.89
CA ALA A 251 2.67 42.50 4.88
C ALA A 251 2.15 43.85 5.42
N ARG A 252 2.66 44.27 6.57
CA ARG A 252 2.67 45.67 6.99
C ARG A 252 4.06 46.22 6.74
#